data_8667324c5f83c6783684f7abd95f6c91
#
_entry.id   8667324c5f83c6783684f7abd95f6c91
#
_cell.length_a   1.000
_cell.length_b   1.000
_cell.length_c   1.000
_cell.angle_alpha   90.00
_cell.angle_beta   90.00
_cell.angle_gamma   90.00
#
_symmetry.space_group_name_H-M   'P 1'
#
loop_
_entity.id
_entity.type
_entity.pdbx_description
1 polymer ?
#
loop_
_entity_poly.entity_id
_entity_poly.type
_entity_poly.pdbx_seq_one_letter_code
_entity_poly.pdbx_strand_id
1 'polypeptide(L)'
;TGKSSVCALLDRGEFEIFTVRGLAEENDCIGEVDISDGARPIDLEMLSEALGELWIGAPEKMTLIDGHLSHLLPVDGVILLRCRPDILRDRLDGRGYHNTKSESNVEWELIGGAWNEYNSSVPWTEFDTSENSAESIVQLIRAWISDGFKPKTPDSGIDWIEQGAV
;
A
#
# COMPACT_ATOMS: atom_id res chain seq x y z
N THR A 1 2.47 7.95 4.53
CA THR A 1 1.54 8.09 3.39
C THR A 1 0.05 8.02 3.75
N GLY A 2 -0.36 7.85 4.99
CA GLY A 2 -1.77 7.88 5.39
C GLY A 2 -2.56 6.58 5.23
N LYS A 3 -1.93 5.46 4.88
CA LYS A 3 -2.60 4.15 4.69
C LYS A 3 -3.55 3.79 5.84
N SER A 4 -3.07 3.78 7.08
CA SER A 4 -3.88 3.39 8.26
C SER A 4 -5.10 4.29 8.46
N SER A 5 -5.01 5.58 8.16
CA SER A 5 -6.16 6.50 8.27
C SER A 5 -7.21 6.21 7.21
N VAL A 6 -6.79 5.92 5.97
CA VAL A 6 -7.67 5.55 4.86
C VAL A 6 -8.33 4.19 5.14
N CYS A 7 -7.56 3.19 5.56
CA CYS A 7 -8.07 1.86 5.90
C CYS A 7 -9.13 1.93 7.03
N ALA A 8 -8.87 2.70 8.09
CA ALA A 8 -9.83 2.87 9.19
C ALA A 8 -11.17 3.51 8.77
N LEU A 9 -11.17 4.30 7.69
CA LEU A 9 -12.41 4.86 7.12
C LEU A 9 -13.12 3.91 6.16
N LEU A 10 -12.38 3.05 5.47
CA LEU A 10 -12.92 2.02 4.58
C LEU A 10 -13.54 0.85 5.38
N ASP A 11 -12.99 0.55 6.56
CA ASP A 11 -13.44 -0.53 7.47
C ASP A 11 -14.80 -0.23 8.14
N ARG A 12 -15.73 0.38 7.43
CA ARG A 12 -17.08 0.70 7.95
C ARG A 12 -18.16 -0.18 7.31
N GLY A 13 -17.84 -1.44 7.07
CA GLY A 13 -18.81 -2.46 6.65
C GLY A 13 -18.87 -2.78 5.16
N GLU A 14 -18.21 -2.00 4.31
CA GLU A 14 -18.13 -2.26 2.86
C GLU A 14 -16.93 -3.11 2.48
N PHE A 15 -15.82 -2.98 3.23
CA PHE A 15 -14.55 -3.64 2.98
C PHE A 15 -14.21 -4.59 4.12
N GLU A 16 -13.54 -5.66 3.77
CA GLU A 16 -12.82 -6.51 4.71
C GLU A 16 -11.33 -6.16 4.60
N ILE A 17 -10.71 -5.79 5.72
CA ILE A 17 -9.35 -5.25 5.71
C ILE A 17 -8.40 -6.21 6.40
N PHE A 18 -7.39 -6.64 5.65
CA PHE A 18 -6.28 -7.45 6.14
C PHE A 18 -4.98 -6.65 6.11
N THR A 19 -4.01 -7.10 6.89
CA THR A 19 -2.61 -6.68 6.75
C THR A 19 -1.79 -7.80 6.16
N VAL A 20 -0.76 -7.47 5.37
CA VAL A 20 0.17 -8.50 4.86
C VAL A 20 0.72 -9.36 5.98
N ARG A 21 1.08 -8.74 7.11
CA ARG A 21 1.58 -9.46 8.28
C ARG A 21 0.53 -10.39 8.90
N GLY A 22 -0.71 -9.92 9.07
CA GLY A 22 -1.80 -10.73 9.60
C GLY A 22 -2.06 -11.96 8.74
N LEU A 23 -2.14 -11.77 7.41
CA LEU A 23 -2.29 -12.88 6.46
C LEU A 23 -1.13 -13.87 6.55
N ALA A 24 0.11 -13.37 6.70
CA ALA A 24 1.28 -14.23 6.84
C ALA A 24 1.30 -15.01 8.17
N GLU A 25 0.82 -14.39 9.26
CA GLU A 25 0.66 -15.08 10.56
C GLU A 25 -0.41 -16.17 10.50
N GLU A 26 -1.55 -15.89 9.87
CA GLU A 26 -2.66 -16.85 9.73
C GLU A 26 -2.33 -18.05 8.83
N ASN A 27 -1.39 -17.87 7.90
CA ASN A 27 -0.99 -18.91 6.94
C ASN A 27 0.39 -19.51 7.23
N ASP A 28 0.97 -19.29 8.42
CA ASP A 28 2.28 -19.81 8.81
C ASP A 28 3.43 -19.41 7.87
N CYS A 29 3.31 -18.24 7.20
CA CYS A 29 4.28 -17.70 6.23
C CYS A 29 5.27 -16.71 6.84
N ILE A 30 5.47 -16.74 8.15
CA ILE A 30 6.44 -15.88 8.87
C ILE A 30 7.67 -16.69 9.25
N GLY A 31 8.83 -16.22 8.82
CA GLY A 31 10.13 -16.80 9.15
C GLY A 31 10.56 -16.53 10.59
N GLU A 32 11.71 -17.11 10.96
CA GLU A 32 12.35 -16.88 12.26
C GLU A 32 12.80 -15.41 12.39
N VAL A 33 12.98 -14.98 13.64
CA VAL A 33 13.45 -13.61 13.92
C VAL A 33 14.87 -13.44 13.41
N ASP A 34 15.10 -12.45 12.55
CA ASP A 34 16.46 -12.05 12.18
C ASP A 34 17.13 -11.37 13.37
N ILE A 35 18.27 -11.94 13.80
CA ILE A 35 19.00 -11.47 15.00
C ILE A 35 19.61 -10.08 14.75
N SER A 36 19.83 -9.69 13.51
CA SER A 36 20.49 -8.43 13.15
C SER A 36 19.61 -7.19 13.32
N ASP A 37 18.32 -7.30 12.99
CA ASP A 37 17.37 -6.18 13.05
C ASP A 37 16.08 -6.48 13.84
N GLY A 38 15.94 -7.71 14.31
CA GLY A 38 14.76 -8.17 15.06
C GLY A 38 13.50 -8.34 14.20
N ALA A 39 13.63 -8.23 12.89
CA ALA A 39 12.51 -8.41 11.96
C ALA A 39 12.20 -9.91 11.76
N ARG A 40 10.97 -10.20 11.41
CA ARG A 40 10.55 -11.52 10.97
C ARG A 40 10.22 -11.44 9.48
N PRO A 41 11.02 -12.07 8.61
CA PRO A 41 10.76 -12.05 7.17
C PRO A 41 9.45 -12.76 6.87
N ILE A 42 8.76 -12.28 5.85
CA ILE A 42 7.54 -12.90 5.32
C ILE A 42 7.94 -13.65 4.04
N ASP A 43 7.58 -14.93 3.98
CA ASP A 43 7.67 -15.72 2.76
C ASP A 43 6.50 -15.35 1.85
N LEU A 44 6.74 -14.40 0.94
CA LEU A 44 5.71 -13.89 0.04
C LEU A 44 5.30 -14.88 -1.04
N GLU A 45 6.19 -15.78 -1.46
CA GLU A 45 5.88 -16.81 -2.45
C GLU A 45 4.91 -17.82 -1.84
N MET A 46 5.25 -18.37 -0.66
CA MET A 46 4.37 -19.28 0.07
C MET A 46 3.03 -18.62 0.44
N LEU A 47 3.04 -17.36 0.86
CA LEU A 47 1.81 -16.62 1.16
C LEU A 47 0.95 -16.42 -0.09
N SER A 48 1.55 -16.06 -1.22
CA SER A 48 0.83 -15.88 -2.48
C SER A 48 0.18 -17.18 -2.96
N GLU A 49 0.86 -18.32 -2.83
CA GLU A 49 0.30 -19.63 -3.15
C GLU A 49 -0.86 -19.97 -2.23
N ALA A 50 -0.71 -19.82 -0.91
CA ALA A 50 -1.76 -20.10 0.07
C ALA A 50 -3.02 -19.24 -0.18
N LEU A 51 -2.85 -17.94 -0.43
CA LEU A 51 -3.96 -17.04 -0.74
C LEU A 51 -4.61 -17.35 -2.09
N GLY A 52 -3.85 -17.78 -3.09
CA GLY A 52 -4.37 -18.22 -4.38
C GLY A 52 -5.27 -19.45 -4.26
N GLU A 53 -4.97 -20.35 -3.33
CA GLU A 53 -5.82 -21.51 -3.03
C GLU A 53 -7.08 -21.15 -2.22
N LEU A 54 -6.97 -20.18 -1.29
CA LEU A 54 -8.08 -19.76 -0.44
C LEU A 54 -9.07 -18.85 -1.19
N TRP A 55 -8.60 -18.00 -2.10
CA TRP A 55 -9.40 -16.99 -2.79
C TRP A 55 -9.78 -17.40 -4.23
N ILE A 56 -10.23 -18.63 -4.41
CA ILE A 56 -10.66 -19.16 -5.72
C ILE A 56 -11.93 -18.48 -6.24
N GLY A 57 -12.77 -17.96 -5.36
CA GLY A 57 -14.05 -17.33 -5.70
C GLY A 57 -14.09 -15.85 -5.40
N ALA A 58 -15.06 -15.14 -5.99
CA ALA A 58 -15.30 -13.75 -5.65
C ALA A 58 -15.68 -13.63 -4.15
N PRO A 59 -15.06 -12.72 -3.41
CA PRO A 59 -15.37 -12.52 -2.00
C PRO A 59 -16.77 -11.91 -1.82
N GLU A 60 -17.41 -12.17 -0.67
CA GLU A 60 -18.70 -11.54 -0.32
C GLU A 60 -18.57 -10.03 -0.15
N LYS A 61 -17.42 -9.56 0.33
CA LYS A 61 -17.07 -8.16 0.49
C LYS A 61 -15.79 -7.85 -0.26
N MET A 62 -15.66 -6.59 -0.69
CA MET A 62 -14.40 -6.11 -1.26
C MET A 62 -13.29 -6.26 -0.22
N THR A 63 -12.23 -6.98 -0.60
CA THR A 63 -11.07 -7.22 0.26
C THR A 63 -9.98 -6.20 -0.02
N LEU A 64 -9.41 -5.65 1.04
CA LEU A 64 -8.30 -4.70 0.96
C LEU A 64 -7.14 -5.19 1.83
N ILE A 65 -5.93 -5.22 1.26
CA ILE A 65 -4.73 -5.64 1.97
C ILE A 65 -3.85 -4.41 2.22
N ASP A 66 -3.70 -4.02 3.50
CA ASP A 66 -2.78 -2.95 3.91
C ASP A 66 -1.36 -3.49 4.10
N GLY A 67 -0.43 -2.96 3.32
CA GLY A 67 0.98 -3.27 3.44
C GLY A 67 1.78 -2.79 2.22
N HIS A 68 3.07 -2.52 2.41
CA HIS A 68 3.93 -2.10 1.31
C HIS A 68 4.30 -3.24 0.34
N LEU A 69 4.08 -4.50 0.75
CA LEU A 69 4.30 -5.70 -0.07
C LEU A 69 2.98 -6.29 -0.63
N SER A 70 1.84 -5.64 -0.38
CA SER A 70 0.53 -6.18 -0.76
C SER A 70 0.34 -6.35 -2.28
N HIS A 71 1.04 -5.55 -3.09
CA HIS A 71 1.02 -5.64 -4.54
C HIS A 71 1.70 -6.89 -5.11
N LEU A 72 2.46 -7.63 -4.29
CA LEU A 72 3.09 -8.90 -4.65
C LEU A 72 2.19 -10.13 -4.38
N LEU A 73 1.02 -9.90 -3.76
CA LEU A 73 0.02 -10.92 -3.49
C LEU A 73 -0.99 -11.02 -4.65
N PRO A 74 -1.82 -12.08 -4.71
CA PRO A 74 -2.82 -12.25 -5.76
C PRO A 74 -3.97 -11.25 -5.59
N VAL A 75 -3.80 -10.03 -6.08
CA VAL A 75 -4.76 -8.93 -6.02
C VAL A 75 -5.30 -8.55 -7.39
N ASP A 76 -6.51 -8.00 -7.44
CA ASP A 76 -7.17 -7.55 -8.68
C ASP A 76 -6.82 -6.10 -9.06
N GLY A 77 -6.18 -5.36 -8.16
CA GLY A 77 -5.74 -3.98 -8.41
C GLY A 77 -4.88 -3.44 -7.28
N VAL A 78 -4.07 -2.44 -7.58
CA VAL A 78 -3.13 -1.82 -6.64
C VAL A 78 -3.40 -0.34 -6.51
N ILE A 79 -3.44 0.15 -5.28
CA ILE A 79 -3.61 1.56 -4.94
C ILE A 79 -2.36 2.04 -4.23
N LEU A 80 -1.65 2.98 -4.84
CA LEU A 80 -0.52 3.65 -4.21
C LEU A 80 -0.99 4.94 -3.52
N LEU A 81 -0.69 5.08 -2.24
CA LEU A 81 -0.87 6.35 -1.55
C LEU A 81 0.46 7.09 -1.53
N ARG A 82 0.51 8.16 -2.30
CA ARG A 82 1.67 9.02 -2.44
C ARG A 82 1.62 10.17 -1.42
N CYS A 83 2.75 10.72 -1.07
CA CYS A 83 2.80 11.88 -0.17
C CYS A 83 4.06 12.69 -0.47
N ARG A 84 3.90 14.00 -0.65
CA ARG A 84 5.04 14.89 -0.89
C ARG A 84 6.13 14.69 0.16
N PRO A 85 7.41 14.56 -0.23
CA PRO A 85 8.50 14.15 0.64
C PRO A 85 8.68 14.98 1.91
N ASP A 86 8.51 16.29 1.83
CA ASP A 86 8.59 17.20 2.98
C ASP A 86 7.45 16.94 3.99
N ILE A 87 6.22 16.81 3.51
CA ILE A 87 5.06 16.48 4.35
C ILE A 87 5.19 15.07 4.94
N LEU A 88 5.73 14.13 4.18
CA LEU A 88 5.97 12.78 4.68
C LEU A 88 6.98 12.78 5.82
N ARG A 89 8.07 13.56 5.69
CA ARG A 89 9.08 13.73 6.76
C ARG A 89 8.43 14.26 8.04
N ASP A 90 7.67 15.35 7.95
CA ASP A 90 6.98 15.93 9.10
C ASP A 90 6.03 14.92 9.79
N ARG A 91 5.31 14.12 8.99
CA ARG A 91 4.42 13.07 9.51
C ARG A 91 5.16 11.93 10.21
N LEU A 92 6.35 11.56 9.73
CA LEU A 92 7.17 10.50 10.32
C LEU A 92 7.84 10.98 11.61
N ASP A 93 8.38 12.19 11.61
CA ASP A 93 9.02 12.81 12.78
C ASP A 93 8.01 12.98 13.92
N GLY A 94 6.78 13.40 13.60
CA GLY A 94 5.69 13.50 14.57
C GLY A 94 5.25 12.17 15.18
N ARG A 95 5.64 11.03 14.58
CA ARG A 95 5.40 9.68 15.11
C ARG A 95 6.58 9.08 15.89
N GLY A 96 7.69 9.84 16.02
CA GLY A 96 8.88 9.41 16.76
C GLY A 96 9.70 8.33 16.05
N TYR A 97 9.63 8.24 14.72
CA TYR A 97 10.50 7.35 13.96
C TYR A 97 11.95 7.83 14.05
N HIS A 98 12.91 6.89 14.12
CA HIS A 98 14.33 7.21 14.09
C HIS A 98 14.71 7.83 12.73
N ASN A 99 15.55 8.86 12.73
CA ASN A 99 15.91 9.66 11.57
C ASN A 99 16.30 8.82 10.34
N THR A 100 17.13 7.77 10.51
CA THR A 100 17.56 6.91 9.39
C THR A 100 16.40 6.22 8.68
N LYS A 101 15.40 5.72 9.42
CA LYS A 101 14.24 5.07 8.82
C LYS A 101 13.30 6.07 8.16
N SER A 102 13.17 7.26 8.73
CA SER A 102 12.39 8.36 8.14
C SER A 102 13.01 8.80 6.82
N GLU A 103 14.34 9.02 6.80
CA GLU A 103 15.08 9.41 5.59
C GLU A 103 14.93 8.40 4.46
N SER A 104 15.15 7.10 4.73
CA SER A 104 15.00 6.06 3.71
C SER A 104 13.57 6.01 3.14
N ASN A 105 12.53 6.20 3.96
CA ASN A 105 11.16 6.23 3.47
C ASN A 105 10.87 7.48 2.61
N VAL A 106 11.44 8.62 2.98
CA VAL A 106 11.29 9.88 2.22
C VAL A 106 12.01 9.80 0.87
N GLU A 107 13.24 9.26 0.86
CA GLU A 107 13.99 9.04 -0.38
C GLU A 107 13.27 8.06 -1.32
N TRP A 108 12.74 6.96 -0.79
CA TRP A 108 11.96 5.98 -1.56
C TRP A 108 10.72 6.62 -2.18
N GLU A 109 10.02 7.48 -1.42
CA GLU A 109 8.87 8.21 -1.92
C GLU A 109 9.26 9.24 -2.99
N LEU A 110 10.35 9.99 -2.79
CA LEU A 110 10.85 11.00 -3.72
C LEU A 110 11.11 10.42 -5.12
N ILE A 111 11.77 9.27 -5.18
CA ILE A 111 12.11 8.59 -6.44
C ILE A 111 10.95 7.76 -7.02
N GLY A 112 9.77 7.80 -6.41
CA GLY A 112 8.64 6.99 -6.86
C GLY A 112 8.90 5.48 -6.77
N GLY A 113 9.64 5.04 -5.73
CA GLY A 113 10.20 3.68 -5.63
C GLY A 113 9.17 2.56 -5.80
N ALA A 114 7.92 2.76 -5.40
CA ALA A 114 6.86 1.78 -5.58
C ALA A 114 6.56 1.45 -7.07
N TRP A 115 6.81 2.40 -7.99
CA TRP A 115 6.64 2.17 -9.42
C TRP A 115 7.71 1.26 -10.03
N ASN A 116 8.85 1.06 -9.35
CA ASN A 116 9.86 0.09 -9.81
C ASN A 116 9.38 -1.36 -9.73
N GLU A 117 8.34 -1.60 -8.93
CA GLU A 117 7.71 -2.92 -8.73
C GLU A 117 6.39 -3.04 -9.53
N TYR A 118 6.13 -2.08 -10.43
CA TYR A 118 4.92 -2.07 -11.26
C TYR A 118 4.77 -3.33 -12.10
N ASN A 119 3.59 -3.92 -12.03
CA ASN A 119 3.21 -5.07 -12.85
C ASN A 119 1.93 -4.74 -13.63
N SER A 120 2.01 -4.81 -14.95
CA SER A 120 0.89 -4.50 -15.85
C SER A 120 -0.21 -5.57 -15.89
N SER A 121 -0.07 -6.68 -15.14
CA SER A 121 -1.08 -7.74 -15.09
C SER A 121 -2.37 -7.30 -14.40
N VAL A 122 -2.30 -6.32 -13.50
CA VAL A 122 -3.45 -5.75 -12.78
C VAL A 122 -3.46 -4.23 -12.90
N PRO A 123 -4.63 -3.59 -12.77
CA PRO A 123 -4.73 -2.13 -12.71
C PRO A 123 -3.98 -1.53 -11.53
N TRP A 124 -3.28 -0.42 -11.76
CA TRP A 124 -2.62 0.38 -10.72
C TRP A 124 -3.14 1.82 -10.77
N THR A 125 -3.36 2.40 -9.62
CA THR A 125 -3.67 3.83 -9.48
C THR A 125 -2.87 4.44 -8.34
N GLU A 126 -2.72 5.76 -8.33
CA GLU A 126 -2.08 6.48 -7.23
C GLU A 126 -2.91 7.69 -6.82
N PHE A 127 -2.87 8.00 -5.52
CA PHE A 127 -3.54 9.17 -4.97
C PHE A 127 -2.59 9.94 -4.05
N ASP A 128 -2.51 11.24 -4.29
CA ASP A 128 -1.73 12.15 -3.43
C ASP A 128 -2.47 12.44 -2.13
N THR A 129 -1.83 12.10 -1.01
CA THR A 129 -2.33 12.34 0.34
C THR A 129 -1.74 13.59 0.98
N SER A 130 -0.97 14.38 0.26
CA SER A 130 -0.27 15.56 0.81
C SER A 130 -1.27 16.59 1.32
N GLU A 131 -2.21 16.97 0.47
CA GLU A 131 -3.22 17.99 0.75
C GLU A 131 -4.65 17.43 0.80
N ASN A 132 -4.83 16.16 0.43
CA ASN A 132 -6.12 15.50 0.45
C ASN A 132 -6.40 14.87 1.81
N SER A 133 -7.61 15.06 2.32
CA SER A 133 -8.06 14.38 3.53
C SER A 133 -8.24 12.87 3.29
N ALA A 134 -8.20 12.09 4.34
CA ALA A 134 -8.42 10.64 4.24
C ALA A 134 -9.83 10.32 3.69
N GLU A 135 -10.83 11.14 4.00
CA GLU A 135 -12.19 11.03 3.48
C GLU A 135 -12.24 11.26 1.96
N SER A 136 -11.51 12.27 1.46
CA SER A 136 -11.40 12.53 0.02
C SER A 136 -10.74 11.37 -0.70
N ILE A 137 -9.67 10.83 -0.15
CA ILE A 137 -8.99 9.64 -0.71
C ILE A 137 -9.93 8.43 -0.75
N VAL A 138 -10.70 8.20 0.31
CA VAL A 138 -11.72 7.11 0.34
C VAL A 138 -12.74 7.27 -0.78
N GLN A 139 -13.21 8.50 -1.08
CA GLN A 139 -14.13 8.73 -2.19
C GLN A 139 -13.47 8.42 -3.56
N LEU A 140 -12.20 8.81 -3.74
CA LEU A 140 -11.46 8.50 -4.97
C LEU A 140 -11.26 6.99 -5.15
N ILE A 141 -10.94 6.27 -4.08
CA ILE A 141 -10.82 4.80 -4.09
C ILE A 141 -12.15 4.16 -4.50
N ARG A 142 -13.25 4.57 -3.89
CA ARG A 142 -14.58 4.05 -4.21
C ARG A 142 -14.96 4.31 -5.66
N ALA A 143 -14.68 5.52 -6.16
CA ALA A 143 -14.94 5.88 -7.55
C ALA A 143 -14.13 4.98 -8.51
N TRP A 144 -12.84 4.81 -8.27
CA TRP A 144 -11.98 3.97 -9.10
C TRP A 144 -12.43 2.50 -9.13
N ILE A 145 -12.84 1.96 -7.99
CA ILE A 145 -13.40 0.60 -7.89
C ILE A 145 -14.73 0.51 -8.65
N SER A 146 -15.64 1.47 -8.47
CA SER A 146 -16.96 1.45 -9.11
C SER A 146 -16.89 1.63 -10.62
N ASP A 147 -15.85 2.30 -11.14
CA ASP A 147 -15.58 2.44 -12.57
C ASP A 147 -14.88 1.20 -13.18
N GLY A 148 -14.76 0.12 -12.42
CA GLY A 148 -14.11 -1.12 -12.85
C GLY A 148 -12.61 -0.97 -12.99
N PHE A 149 -11.97 -0.29 -12.02
CA PHE A 149 -10.52 -0.06 -11.94
C PHE A 149 -9.99 0.75 -13.15
N LYS A 150 -10.68 1.84 -13.50
CA LYS A 150 -10.27 2.71 -14.61
C LYS A 150 -9.89 4.10 -14.12
N PRO A 151 -8.83 4.72 -14.70
CA PRO A 151 -7.91 4.12 -15.69
C PRO A 151 -7.13 2.94 -15.08
N LYS A 152 -6.66 2.03 -15.95
CA LYS A 152 -5.84 0.87 -15.51
C LYS A 152 -4.45 1.28 -15.04
N THR A 153 -3.97 2.42 -15.50
CA THR A 153 -2.74 3.11 -15.09
C THR A 153 -3.02 4.60 -15.14
N PRO A 154 -2.44 5.42 -14.24
CA PRO A 154 -2.53 6.87 -14.35
C PRO A 154 -1.94 7.35 -15.69
N ASP A 155 -2.54 8.37 -16.29
CA ASP A 155 -2.04 8.98 -17.55
C ASP A 155 -0.66 9.64 -17.33
N SER A 156 -0.41 10.14 -16.12
CA SER A 156 0.88 10.65 -15.66
C SER A 156 1.07 10.27 -14.21
N GLY A 157 2.20 9.62 -13.91
CA GLY A 157 2.58 9.32 -12.52
C GLY A 157 2.96 10.59 -11.73
N ILE A 158 2.81 10.53 -10.41
CA ILE A 158 3.29 11.60 -9.53
C ILE A 158 4.82 11.58 -9.50
N ASP A 159 5.45 12.60 -10.08
CA ASP A 159 6.89 12.82 -10.05
C ASP A 159 7.22 13.99 -9.13
N TRP A 160 7.69 13.69 -7.92
CA TRP A 160 8.04 14.70 -6.94
C TRP A 160 9.28 15.51 -7.31
N ILE A 161 10.19 14.95 -8.10
CA ILE A 161 11.41 15.63 -8.57
C ILE A 161 11.02 16.67 -9.61
N GLU A 162 10.19 16.32 -10.58
CA GLU A 162 9.69 17.24 -11.59
C GLU A 162 8.84 18.36 -10.96
N GLN A 163 8.11 18.05 -9.89
CA GLN A 163 7.31 19.03 -9.13
C GLN A 163 8.14 19.89 -8.19
N GLY A 164 9.46 19.69 -8.11
CA GLY A 164 10.36 20.48 -7.28
C GLY A 164 10.25 20.22 -5.78
N ALA A 165 9.77 19.07 -5.38
CA ALA A 165 9.62 18.63 -3.98
C ALA A 165 10.94 18.01 -3.44
N VAL A 166 12.08 18.73 -3.57
CA VAL A 166 13.43 18.29 -3.18
C VAL A 166 13.83 18.92 -1.86
#